data_a88acf9c4b0b35ef6838e08db2e403b4
#
_entry.id   a88acf9c4b0b35ef6838e08db2e403b4
#
_cell.length_a   1.000
_cell.length_b   1.000
_cell.length_c   1.000
_cell.angle_alpha   90.00
_cell.angle_beta   90.00
_cell.angle_gamma   90.00
#
_symmetry.space_group_name_H-M   'P 1'
#
loop_
_entity.id
_entity.type
_entity.pdbx_description
1 polymer ?
#
loop_
_entity_poly.entity_id
_entity_poly.type
_entity_poly.pdbx_seq_one_letter_code
_entity_poly.pdbx_strand_id
1 'polypeptide(L)'
;MKTKRNLLLLLMLLVLPFTLQAETFNVKKYGARGNGKKMDSPAIQKAIDACHKAGGGTVLVPAGTYLSATIVLKDNVTLHLEKDALILGTTDYKAYDNLDPFTEGLGIDVGWALLVAVDAKNVALEGEGAIDGQGSALKERHIKVDTRPEGQRWGLRPFLLRWVRCEGVRVEGVTLKYAGAWTSHYFQCRNVNIHNVTIRSFGVAHNDGINIDGCQHVRISNCDIVSGDDALCFKTTASKMGCDDIIVTDMKLKSNQAGIKMGTESMAGFENIKISNCHIYDTKNGGIKLFSVDGAHLRNVEISDITMDEVRTPMLFRLGARLSVFRKKEDRQQP
;
A
#
# COMPACT_ATOMS: atom_id res chain seq x y z
N MET A 1 1.55 -40.88 -71.41
CA MET A 1 1.91 -39.68 -70.64
C MET A 1 1.07 -39.64 -69.37
N LYS A 2 1.70 -39.92 -68.18
CA LYS A 2 0.96 -39.95 -66.86
C LYS A 2 1.18 -38.64 -66.15
N THR A 3 0.14 -37.85 -66.02
CA THR A 3 0.12 -36.63 -65.23
C THR A 3 0.07 -36.94 -63.69
N LYS A 4 1.11 -36.65 -62.99
CA LYS A 4 1.14 -36.73 -61.50
C LYS A 4 0.42 -35.49 -60.92
N ARG A 5 -0.68 -35.72 -60.24
CA ARG A 5 -1.44 -34.72 -59.48
C ARG A 5 -0.90 -34.66 -58.09
N ASN A 6 -0.14 -33.60 -57.75
CA ASN A 6 0.35 -33.33 -56.40
C ASN A 6 -0.83 -32.88 -55.52
N LEU A 7 -1.14 -33.70 -54.51
CA LEU A 7 -2.11 -33.39 -53.48
C LEU A 7 -1.37 -32.62 -52.37
N LEU A 8 -1.52 -31.30 -52.36
CA LEU A 8 -1.03 -30.44 -51.26
C LEU A 8 -2.00 -30.60 -50.08
N LEU A 9 -1.60 -31.35 -49.08
CA LEU A 9 -2.30 -31.35 -47.78
C LEU A 9 -2.02 -30.02 -47.07
N LEU A 10 -3.01 -29.14 -47.07
CA LEU A 10 -3.01 -27.93 -46.25
C LEU A 10 -3.34 -28.32 -44.80
N LEU A 11 -2.31 -28.45 -43.97
CA LEU A 11 -2.48 -28.58 -42.48
C LEU A 11 -2.93 -27.22 -41.93
N MET A 12 -4.22 -26.97 -41.82
CA MET A 12 -4.74 -25.88 -41.02
C MET A 12 -4.50 -26.22 -39.54
N LEU A 13 -3.45 -25.68 -38.98
CA LEU A 13 -3.32 -25.57 -37.51
C LEU A 13 -4.45 -24.68 -36.99
N LEU A 14 -5.51 -25.31 -36.48
CA LEU A 14 -6.50 -24.60 -35.64
C LEU A 14 -5.79 -24.12 -34.37
N VAL A 15 -5.28 -22.89 -34.39
CA VAL A 15 -4.93 -22.18 -33.18
C VAL A 15 -6.25 -21.81 -32.53
N LEU A 16 -6.81 -22.73 -31.74
CA LEU A 16 -7.85 -22.38 -30.78
C LEU A 16 -7.29 -21.31 -29.84
N PRO A 17 -7.92 -20.15 -29.73
CA PRO A 17 -7.54 -19.23 -28.68
C PRO A 17 -7.83 -19.95 -27.35
N PHE A 18 -6.81 -20.47 -26.70
CA PHE A 18 -6.90 -20.82 -25.28
C PHE A 18 -7.17 -19.49 -24.57
N THR A 19 -8.42 -19.18 -24.33
CA THR A 19 -8.77 -18.21 -23.29
C THR A 19 -8.31 -18.85 -22.00
N LEU A 20 -7.10 -18.49 -21.56
CA LEU A 20 -6.62 -18.82 -20.22
C LEU A 20 -7.57 -18.10 -19.26
N GLN A 21 -8.65 -18.77 -18.88
CA GLN A 21 -9.49 -18.28 -17.79
C GLN A 21 -8.61 -18.33 -16.55
N ALA A 22 -8.32 -17.17 -15.97
CA ALA A 22 -7.48 -17.08 -14.77
C ALA A 22 -8.02 -18.04 -13.70
N GLU A 23 -7.18 -18.98 -13.28
CA GLU A 23 -7.57 -19.99 -12.30
C GLU A 23 -7.94 -19.34 -10.97
N THR A 24 -9.02 -19.78 -10.34
CA THR A 24 -9.52 -19.24 -9.08
C THR A 24 -9.24 -20.19 -7.91
N PHE A 25 -8.50 -19.69 -6.93
CA PHE A 25 -8.07 -20.41 -5.74
C PHE A 25 -8.88 -19.93 -4.53
N ASN A 26 -10.00 -20.59 -4.25
CA ASN A 26 -10.86 -20.21 -3.12
C ASN A 26 -10.24 -20.64 -1.78
N VAL A 27 -9.96 -19.67 -0.90
CA VAL A 27 -9.27 -19.90 0.38
C VAL A 27 -9.97 -20.96 1.28
N LYS A 28 -11.29 -21.12 1.16
CA LYS A 28 -12.04 -22.15 1.91
C LYS A 28 -11.63 -23.57 1.51
N LYS A 29 -11.23 -23.79 0.25
CA LYS A 29 -10.71 -25.07 -0.22
C LYS A 29 -9.34 -25.40 0.39
N TYR A 30 -8.63 -24.40 0.91
CA TYR A 30 -7.34 -24.54 1.59
C TYR A 30 -7.45 -24.55 3.11
N GLY A 31 -8.67 -24.55 3.65
CA GLY A 31 -8.96 -24.70 5.07
C GLY A 31 -9.25 -23.43 5.84
N ALA A 32 -9.42 -22.30 5.15
CA ALA A 32 -9.89 -21.06 5.78
C ALA A 32 -11.34 -21.22 6.24
N ARG A 33 -11.64 -20.78 7.46
CA ARG A 33 -12.98 -20.88 8.05
C ARG A 33 -13.82 -19.63 7.84
N GLY A 34 -13.21 -18.45 7.88
CA GLY A 34 -13.91 -17.18 7.75
C GLY A 34 -14.90 -16.92 8.87
N ASN A 35 -14.60 -17.35 10.11
CA ASN A 35 -15.49 -17.24 11.27
C ASN A 35 -15.00 -16.25 12.36
N GLY A 36 -13.90 -15.52 12.10
CA GLY A 36 -13.32 -14.53 13.00
C GLY A 36 -12.65 -15.07 14.27
N LYS A 37 -12.57 -16.40 14.42
CA LYS A 37 -12.06 -17.03 15.65
C LYS A 37 -10.77 -17.80 15.43
N LYS A 38 -10.69 -18.55 14.34
CA LYS A 38 -9.50 -19.33 13.98
C LYS A 38 -8.60 -18.48 13.11
N MET A 39 -7.28 -18.59 13.32
CA MET A 39 -6.29 -17.98 12.44
C MET A 39 -6.40 -18.59 11.04
N ASP A 40 -6.74 -17.77 10.07
CA ASP A 40 -6.96 -18.16 8.67
C ASP A 40 -5.79 -17.80 7.75
N SER A 41 -4.86 -16.93 8.19
CA SER A 41 -3.68 -16.57 7.37
C SER A 41 -2.89 -17.77 6.83
N PRO A 42 -2.69 -18.90 7.55
CA PRO A 42 -2.00 -20.06 6.98
C PRO A 42 -2.77 -20.72 5.81
N ALA A 43 -4.11 -20.68 5.85
CA ALA A 43 -4.94 -21.21 4.77
C ALA A 43 -4.97 -20.26 3.56
N ILE A 44 -5.06 -18.96 3.81
CA ILE A 44 -4.94 -17.92 2.77
C ILE A 44 -3.57 -18.03 2.09
N GLN A 45 -2.49 -18.19 2.88
CA GLN A 45 -1.14 -18.33 2.33
C GLN A 45 -1.01 -19.59 1.45
N LYS A 46 -1.58 -20.72 1.85
CA LYS A 46 -1.60 -21.95 1.02
C LYS A 46 -2.31 -21.72 -0.32
N ALA A 47 -3.39 -20.95 -0.35
CA ALA A 47 -4.08 -20.61 -1.59
C ALA A 47 -3.21 -19.71 -2.48
N ILE A 48 -2.53 -18.72 -1.89
CA ILE A 48 -1.58 -17.84 -2.60
C ILE A 48 -0.41 -18.66 -3.17
N ASP A 49 0.16 -19.57 -2.37
CA ASP A 49 1.27 -20.42 -2.80
C ASP A 49 0.88 -21.34 -3.96
N ALA A 50 -0.34 -21.91 -3.90
CA ALA A 50 -0.88 -22.75 -4.98
C ALA A 50 -1.13 -21.92 -6.24
N CYS A 51 -1.72 -20.75 -6.12
CA CYS A 51 -1.95 -19.82 -7.22
C CYS A 51 -0.63 -19.41 -7.90
N HIS A 52 0.35 -18.98 -7.12
CA HIS A 52 1.68 -18.63 -7.64
C HIS A 52 2.35 -19.80 -8.34
N LYS A 53 2.32 -20.99 -7.76
CA LYS A 53 2.87 -22.23 -8.35
C LYS A 53 2.22 -22.60 -9.68
N ALA A 54 0.94 -22.29 -9.85
CA ALA A 54 0.20 -22.47 -11.12
C ALA A 54 0.54 -21.40 -12.18
N GLY A 55 1.40 -20.45 -11.87
CA GLY A 55 1.77 -19.35 -12.76
C GLY A 55 1.02 -18.04 -12.52
N GLY A 56 0.09 -18.01 -11.57
CA GLY A 56 -0.71 -16.85 -11.21
C GLY A 56 -2.22 -17.11 -11.32
N GLY A 57 -3.00 -16.10 -10.99
CA GLY A 57 -4.45 -16.16 -11.01
C GLY A 57 -5.09 -15.38 -9.87
N THR A 58 -6.32 -15.77 -9.51
CA THR A 58 -7.10 -15.10 -8.48
C THR A 58 -7.24 -15.96 -7.23
N VAL A 59 -6.78 -15.47 -6.10
CA VAL A 59 -7.06 -16.04 -4.77
C VAL A 59 -8.34 -15.37 -4.26
N LEU A 60 -9.40 -16.16 -4.21
CA LEU A 60 -10.73 -15.70 -3.83
C LEU A 60 -10.95 -15.85 -2.32
N VAL A 61 -11.27 -14.73 -1.67
CA VAL A 61 -11.70 -14.67 -0.28
C VAL A 61 -13.21 -14.40 -0.25
N PRO A 62 -14.07 -15.42 -0.06
CA PRO A 62 -15.51 -15.24 -0.02
C PRO A 62 -15.98 -14.48 1.21
N ALA A 63 -17.26 -14.10 1.25
CA ALA A 63 -17.89 -13.49 2.42
C ALA A 63 -17.57 -14.26 3.72
N GLY A 64 -17.22 -13.52 4.79
CA GLY A 64 -16.82 -14.06 6.09
C GLY A 64 -15.73 -13.23 6.76
N THR A 65 -15.41 -13.54 8.01
CA THR A 65 -14.37 -12.85 8.80
C THR A 65 -13.16 -13.76 9.00
N TYR A 66 -12.02 -13.38 8.40
CA TYR A 66 -10.79 -14.16 8.36
C TYR A 66 -9.75 -13.57 9.31
N LEU A 67 -9.69 -14.09 10.55
CA LEU A 67 -8.65 -13.65 11.50
C LEU A 67 -7.27 -14.00 10.95
N SER A 68 -6.40 -12.99 10.82
CA SER A 68 -5.14 -13.15 10.10
C SER A 68 -3.97 -12.45 10.80
N ALA A 69 -2.81 -13.05 10.69
CA ALA A 69 -1.50 -12.43 10.85
C ALA A 69 -0.95 -12.09 9.46
N THR A 70 0.36 -11.99 9.30
CA THR A 70 0.98 -11.67 8.01
C THR A 70 0.56 -12.62 6.88
N ILE A 71 0.15 -12.04 5.77
CA ILE A 71 -0.13 -12.69 4.49
C ILE A 71 0.86 -12.13 3.46
N VAL A 72 1.55 -13.03 2.75
CA VAL A 72 2.56 -12.64 1.75
C VAL A 72 2.04 -12.91 0.34
N LEU A 73 1.85 -11.84 -0.45
CA LEU A 73 1.53 -11.96 -1.87
C LEU A 73 2.79 -12.27 -2.69
N LYS A 74 2.57 -12.97 -3.80
CA LYS A 74 3.62 -13.44 -4.72
C LYS A 74 3.30 -13.03 -6.16
N ASP A 75 4.27 -13.20 -7.05
CA ASP A 75 4.15 -12.85 -8.47
C ASP A 75 2.87 -13.39 -9.11
N ASN A 76 2.24 -12.54 -9.90
CA ASN A 76 1.05 -12.83 -10.68
C ASN A 76 -0.19 -13.25 -9.87
N VAL A 77 -0.23 -12.91 -8.57
CA VAL A 77 -1.36 -13.22 -7.70
C VAL A 77 -2.23 -12.00 -7.50
N THR A 78 -3.52 -12.16 -7.76
CA THR A 78 -4.58 -11.24 -7.36
C THR A 78 -5.30 -11.77 -6.13
N LEU A 79 -5.27 -11.04 -5.02
CA LEU A 79 -6.10 -11.33 -3.84
C LEU A 79 -7.43 -10.60 -4.02
N HIS A 80 -8.50 -11.35 -4.27
CA HIS A 80 -9.84 -10.81 -4.47
C HIS A 80 -10.72 -11.02 -3.23
N LEU A 81 -11.17 -9.91 -2.65
CA LEU A 81 -12.07 -9.92 -1.51
C LEU A 81 -13.51 -9.72 -2.00
N GLU A 82 -14.34 -10.76 -1.91
CA GLU A 82 -15.75 -10.60 -2.23
C GLU A 82 -16.43 -9.59 -1.30
N LYS A 83 -17.57 -9.09 -1.70
CA LYS A 83 -18.44 -8.30 -0.82
C LYS A 83 -18.67 -9.05 0.50
N ASP A 84 -18.61 -8.32 1.61
CA ASP A 84 -18.73 -8.86 2.97
C ASP A 84 -17.58 -9.82 3.40
N ALA A 85 -16.50 -9.91 2.63
CA ALA A 85 -15.26 -10.50 3.09
C ALA A 85 -14.49 -9.52 3.96
N LEU A 86 -14.06 -9.97 5.14
CA LEU A 86 -13.25 -9.19 6.08
C LEU A 86 -11.99 -9.95 6.46
N ILE A 87 -10.82 -9.48 6.06
CA ILE A 87 -9.55 -9.89 6.65
C ILE A 87 -9.37 -9.09 7.94
N LEU A 88 -9.40 -9.75 9.08
CA LEU A 88 -9.31 -9.15 10.40
C LEU A 88 -7.92 -9.42 10.99
N GLY A 89 -7.10 -8.38 11.15
CA GLY A 89 -5.77 -8.49 11.75
C GLY A 89 -5.83 -8.98 13.19
N THR A 90 -4.96 -9.89 13.57
CA THR A 90 -4.87 -10.30 14.99
C THR A 90 -4.34 -9.17 15.86
N THR A 91 -4.78 -9.12 17.12
CA THR A 91 -4.24 -8.17 18.11
C THR A 91 -2.97 -8.71 18.81
N ASP A 92 -2.51 -9.89 18.44
CA ASP A 92 -1.21 -10.39 18.88
C ASP A 92 -0.11 -9.91 17.93
N TYR A 93 0.60 -8.83 18.33
CA TYR A 93 1.66 -8.23 17.53
C TYR A 93 2.83 -9.18 17.22
N LYS A 94 3.05 -10.23 18.06
CA LYS A 94 4.11 -11.22 17.84
C LYS A 94 3.80 -12.19 16.70
N ALA A 95 2.55 -12.23 16.25
CA ALA A 95 2.15 -13.08 15.15
C ALA A 95 2.46 -12.48 13.78
N TYR A 96 2.86 -11.21 13.71
CA TYR A 96 3.22 -10.54 12.47
C TYR A 96 4.69 -10.73 12.13
N ASP A 97 4.98 -10.95 10.86
CA ASP A 97 6.34 -11.03 10.35
C ASP A 97 6.88 -9.65 9.97
N ASN A 98 8.17 -9.43 10.23
CA ASN A 98 8.90 -8.26 9.79
C ASN A 98 9.71 -8.59 8.54
N LEU A 99 9.10 -8.40 7.38
CA LEU A 99 9.73 -8.68 6.09
C LEU A 99 10.34 -7.40 5.53
N ASP A 100 11.62 -7.45 5.17
CA ASP A 100 12.38 -6.32 4.63
C ASP A 100 12.26 -5.05 5.51
N PRO A 101 12.72 -5.09 6.77
CA PRO A 101 12.64 -3.97 7.70
C PRO A 101 13.46 -2.77 7.22
N PHE A 102 13.04 -1.57 7.61
CA PHE A 102 13.80 -0.34 7.39
C PHE A 102 13.69 0.61 8.58
N THR A 103 14.62 1.55 8.66
CA THR A 103 14.58 2.61 9.67
C THR A 103 13.95 3.85 9.05
N GLU A 104 12.81 4.29 9.58
CA GLU A 104 12.11 5.48 9.11
C GLU A 104 12.75 6.78 9.62
N GLY A 105 12.21 7.94 9.19
CA GLY A 105 12.83 9.25 9.40
C GLY A 105 13.00 9.71 10.85
N LEU A 106 12.37 9.05 11.83
CA LEU A 106 12.54 9.30 13.26
C LEU A 106 13.55 8.33 13.91
N GLY A 107 14.15 7.43 13.12
CA GLY A 107 15.09 6.43 13.61
C GLY A 107 14.45 5.19 14.21
N ILE A 108 13.19 4.91 13.85
CA ILE A 108 12.44 3.76 14.34
C ILE A 108 12.47 2.65 13.29
N ASP A 109 12.85 1.45 13.71
CA ASP A 109 12.77 0.27 12.86
C ASP A 109 11.33 -0.18 12.72
N VAL A 110 10.90 -0.34 11.47
CA VAL A 110 9.53 -0.68 11.05
C VAL A 110 9.57 -1.73 9.95
N GLY A 111 8.44 -2.38 9.66
CA GLY A 111 8.37 -3.36 8.57
C GLY A 111 7.34 -4.46 8.75
N TRP A 112 6.81 -4.65 9.97
CA TRP A 112 5.70 -5.58 10.21
C TRP A 112 4.48 -5.18 9.38
N ALA A 113 3.79 -6.15 8.79
CA ALA A 113 2.60 -5.87 8.00
C ALA A 113 1.58 -7.00 8.04
N LEU A 114 0.29 -6.67 7.85
CA LEU A 114 -0.76 -7.68 7.70
C LEU A 114 -0.76 -8.27 6.30
N LEU A 115 -0.72 -7.44 5.27
CA LEU A 115 -0.58 -7.88 3.89
C LEU A 115 0.70 -7.28 3.31
N VAL A 116 1.58 -8.12 2.78
CA VAL A 116 2.89 -7.68 2.27
C VAL A 116 3.25 -8.37 0.96
N ALA A 117 3.93 -7.64 0.08
CA ALA A 117 4.66 -8.20 -1.06
C ALA A 117 6.05 -7.57 -1.13
N VAL A 118 7.07 -8.38 -1.40
CA VAL A 118 8.46 -7.95 -1.51
C VAL A 118 9.03 -8.48 -2.82
N ASP A 119 9.62 -7.58 -3.63
CA ASP A 119 10.24 -7.88 -4.93
C ASP A 119 9.31 -8.63 -5.91
N ALA A 120 7.99 -8.48 -5.75
CA ALA A 120 7.01 -9.22 -6.51
C ALA A 120 6.52 -8.44 -7.74
N LYS A 121 6.05 -9.18 -8.76
CA LYS A 121 5.54 -8.62 -10.02
C LYS A 121 4.07 -8.96 -10.23
N ASN A 122 3.33 -8.00 -10.83
CA ASN A 122 1.93 -8.18 -11.20
C ASN A 122 1.07 -8.66 -10.03
N VAL A 123 1.12 -7.92 -8.92
CA VAL A 123 0.38 -8.24 -7.71
C VAL A 123 -0.82 -7.32 -7.55
N ALA A 124 -1.94 -7.87 -7.11
CA ALA A 124 -3.14 -7.08 -6.92
C ALA A 124 -3.90 -7.42 -5.63
N LEU A 125 -4.55 -6.40 -5.07
CA LEU A 125 -5.59 -6.51 -4.06
C LEU A 125 -6.83 -5.82 -4.62
N GLU A 126 -7.94 -6.54 -4.73
CA GLU A 126 -9.15 -5.98 -5.32
C GLU A 126 -10.44 -6.51 -4.70
N GLY A 127 -11.56 -5.94 -5.11
CA GLY A 127 -12.89 -6.37 -4.74
C GLY A 127 -13.62 -5.39 -3.83
N GLU A 128 -14.75 -5.82 -3.26
CA GLU A 128 -15.63 -4.98 -2.42
C GLU A 128 -15.49 -5.27 -0.92
N GLY A 129 -14.58 -6.17 -0.54
CA GLY A 129 -14.33 -6.54 0.86
C GLY A 129 -13.48 -5.53 1.61
N ALA A 130 -13.15 -5.89 2.85
CA ALA A 130 -12.40 -5.01 3.75
C ALA A 130 -11.22 -5.72 4.40
N ILE A 131 -10.22 -4.91 4.80
CA ILE A 131 -9.13 -5.32 5.69
C ILE A 131 -9.14 -4.40 6.91
N ASP A 132 -9.16 -4.97 8.11
CA ASP A 132 -9.19 -4.24 9.38
C ASP A 132 -7.99 -4.65 10.25
N GLY A 133 -7.14 -3.69 10.57
CA GLY A 133 -5.92 -3.92 11.36
C GLY A 133 -6.13 -3.94 12.87
N GLN A 134 -7.35 -3.63 13.37
CA GLN A 134 -7.65 -3.52 14.80
C GLN A 134 -6.66 -2.63 15.58
N GLY A 135 -6.17 -1.55 14.97
CA GLY A 135 -5.03 -0.76 15.45
C GLY A 135 -5.14 -0.29 16.91
N SER A 136 -6.31 0.17 17.37
CA SER A 136 -6.51 0.60 18.76
C SER A 136 -6.38 -0.57 19.73
N ALA A 137 -7.03 -1.69 19.46
CA ALA A 137 -6.97 -2.89 20.32
C ALA A 137 -5.55 -3.50 20.33
N LEU A 138 -4.89 -3.50 19.18
CA LEU A 138 -3.49 -3.93 19.06
C LEU A 138 -2.57 -3.02 19.88
N LYS A 139 -2.75 -1.69 19.79
CA LYS A 139 -1.98 -0.72 20.58
C LYS A 139 -2.17 -0.94 22.09
N GLU A 140 -3.39 -1.12 22.55
CA GLU A 140 -3.67 -1.36 23.98
C GLU A 140 -2.97 -2.60 24.51
N ARG A 141 -2.95 -3.69 23.73
CA ARG A 141 -2.19 -4.89 24.10
C ARG A 141 -0.68 -4.68 24.08
N HIS A 142 -0.19 -3.95 23.08
CA HIS A 142 1.23 -3.72 22.88
C HIS A 142 1.84 -2.83 23.96
N ILE A 143 1.17 -1.73 24.33
CA ILE A 143 1.66 -0.80 25.38
C ILE A 143 1.93 -1.50 26.72
N LYS A 144 1.18 -2.56 27.04
CA LYS A 144 1.34 -3.32 28.30
C LYS A 144 2.63 -4.12 28.37
N VAL A 145 3.26 -4.41 27.26
CA VAL A 145 4.44 -5.30 27.17
C VAL A 145 5.68 -4.65 26.55
N ASP A 146 5.52 -3.51 25.90
CA ASP A 146 6.62 -2.78 25.26
C ASP A 146 7.30 -1.86 26.25
N THR A 147 8.55 -2.15 26.57
CA THR A 147 9.38 -1.39 27.53
C THR A 147 10.14 -0.24 26.86
N ARG A 148 10.06 -0.07 25.54
CA ARG A 148 10.75 1.03 24.83
C ARG A 148 10.18 2.39 25.22
N PRO A 149 10.93 3.50 25.02
CA PRO A 149 10.40 4.85 25.17
C PRO A 149 9.12 5.05 24.36
N GLU A 150 8.18 5.83 24.88
CA GLU A 150 6.85 6.00 24.28
C GLU A 150 6.89 6.39 22.80
N GLY A 151 7.77 7.32 22.43
CA GLY A 151 7.95 7.76 21.04
C GLY A 151 8.47 6.69 20.07
N GLN A 152 8.99 5.57 20.59
CA GLN A 152 9.53 4.46 19.78
C GLN A 152 8.61 3.24 19.70
N ARG A 153 7.55 3.19 20.50
CA ARG A 153 6.67 2.02 20.61
C ARG A 153 5.87 1.71 19.38
N TRP A 154 5.65 2.71 18.52
CA TRP A 154 4.82 2.50 17.33
C TRP A 154 5.47 1.57 16.29
N GLY A 155 6.79 1.47 16.24
CA GLY A 155 7.52 0.71 15.22
C GLY A 155 7.22 -0.79 15.18
N LEU A 156 6.72 -1.41 16.28
CA LEU A 156 6.29 -2.80 16.29
C LEU A 156 4.83 -3.00 15.83
N ARG A 157 4.09 -1.90 15.62
CA ARG A 157 2.72 -2.02 15.12
C ARG A 157 2.73 -2.29 13.62
N PRO A 158 1.96 -3.26 13.11
CA PRO A 158 1.99 -3.60 11.70
C PRO A 158 1.37 -2.51 10.84
N PHE A 159 1.93 -2.29 9.65
CA PHE A 159 1.26 -1.67 8.54
C PHE A 159 0.08 -2.54 8.11
N LEU A 160 -0.94 -1.94 7.50
CA LEU A 160 -2.04 -2.77 6.98
C LEU A 160 -1.64 -3.40 5.65
N LEU A 161 -1.17 -2.58 4.70
CA LEU A 161 -0.61 -3.01 3.42
C LEU A 161 0.83 -2.52 3.29
N ARG A 162 1.71 -3.38 2.79
CA ARG A 162 3.09 -3.00 2.49
C ARG A 162 3.59 -3.65 1.21
N TRP A 163 3.92 -2.82 0.23
CA TRP A 163 4.45 -3.21 -1.08
C TRP A 163 5.89 -2.71 -1.19
N VAL A 164 6.83 -3.61 -1.35
CA VAL A 164 8.27 -3.30 -1.32
C VAL A 164 8.91 -3.71 -2.64
N ARG A 165 9.44 -2.75 -3.38
CA ARG A 165 10.11 -2.96 -4.68
C ARG A 165 9.31 -3.83 -5.65
N CYS A 166 7.98 -3.69 -5.61
CA CYS A 166 7.10 -4.42 -6.50
C CYS A 166 6.94 -3.69 -7.84
N GLU A 167 6.68 -4.44 -8.89
CA GLU A 167 6.40 -3.92 -10.23
C GLU A 167 5.01 -4.36 -10.70
N GLY A 168 4.18 -3.40 -11.15
CA GLY A 168 2.81 -3.73 -11.57
C GLY A 168 1.90 -4.03 -10.36
N VAL A 169 1.74 -3.04 -9.47
CA VAL A 169 0.87 -3.16 -8.29
C VAL A 169 -0.49 -2.54 -8.58
N ARG A 170 -1.57 -3.25 -8.26
CA ARG A 170 -2.94 -2.74 -8.36
C ARG A 170 -3.69 -2.92 -7.04
N VAL A 171 -4.31 -1.85 -6.57
CA VAL A 171 -5.20 -1.88 -5.40
C VAL A 171 -6.50 -1.20 -5.77
N GLU A 172 -7.62 -1.93 -5.73
CA GLU A 172 -8.88 -1.43 -6.28
C GLU A 172 -10.11 -1.90 -5.50
N GLY A 173 -11.03 -0.96 -5.23
CA GLY A 173 -12.37 -1.21 -4.73
C GLY A 173 -12.48 -1.53 -3.22
N VAL A 174 -11.38 -1.88 -2.59
CA VAL A 174 -11.36 -2.37 -1.20
C VAL A 174 -11.50 -1.27 -0.15
N THR A 175 -11.95 -1.68 1.03
CA THR A 175 -11.98 -0.81 2.22
C THR A 175 -10.88 -1.19 3.21
N LEU A 176 -10.04 -0.23 3.60
CA LEU A 176 -8.93 -0.39 4.53
C LEU A 176 -9.23 0.33 5.85
N LYS A 177 -9.16 -0.39 6.97
CA LYS A 177 -9.61 0.14 8.27
C LYS A 177 -8.57 -0.05 9.36
N TYR A 178 -8.51 0.93 10.25
CA TYR A 178 -7.88 0.86 11.58
C TYR A 178 -6.50 0.19 11.60
N ALA A 179 -5.59 0.64 10.74
CA ALA A 179 -4.22 0.16 10.71
C ALA A 179 -3.51 0.35 12.07
N GLY A 180 -2.59 -0.53 12.39
CA GLY A 180 -1.74 -0.39 13.57
C GLY A 180 -0.70 0.73 13.42
N ALA A 181 -0.23 0.96 12.21
CA ALA A 181 0.68 2.03 11.80
C ALA A 181 0.22 2.57 10.44
N TRP A 182 1.09 2.84 9.46
CA TRP A 182 0.70 3.31 8.13
C TRP A 182 -0.27 2.35 7.45
N THR A 183 -1.33 2.88 6.85
CA THR A 183 -2.40 2.03 6.29
C THR A 183 -1.96 1.37 4.98
N SER A 184 -1.39 2.13 4.05
CA SER A 184 -0.96 1.58 2.77
C SER A 184 0.39 2.20 2.37
N HIS A 185 1.43 1.38 2.38
CA HIS A 185 2.80 1.80 2.11
C HIS A 185 3.34 1.14 0.85
N TYR A 186 3.77 1.96 -0.09
CA TYR A 186 4.41 1.57 -1.35
C TYR A 186 5.85 2.06 -1.32
N PHE A 187 6.80 1.15 -1.18
CA PHE A 187 8.21 1.47 -1.05
C PHE A 187 8.98 1.04 -2.28
N GLN A 188 9.51 2.02 -3.03
CA GLN A 188 10.31 1.80 -4.25
C GLN A 188 9.60 0.94 -5.32
N CYS A 189 8.28 1.06 -5.41
CA CYS A 189 7.47 0.34 -6.39
C CYS A 189 7.43 1.06 -7.73
N ARG A 190 7.13 0.31 -8.80
CA ARG A 190 6.94 0.83 -10.16
C ARG A 190 5.59 0.38 -10.73
N ASN A 191 5.01 1.21 -11.59
CA ASN A 191 3.72 0.90 -12.24
C ASN A 191 2.64 0.57 -11.21
N VAL A 192 2.33 1.53 -10.34
CA VAL A 192 1.35 1.40 -9.26
C VAL A 192 0.04 2.05 -9.67
N ASN A 193 -1.06 1.32 -9.53
CA ASN A 193 -2.41 1.83 -9.75
C ASN A 193 -3.26 1.62 -8.49
N ILE A 194 -3.79 2.73 -7.94
CA ILE A 194 -4.67 2.73 -6.77
C ILE A 194 -5.97 3.42 -7.19
N HIS A 195 -7.06 2.67 -7.22
CA HIS A 195 -8.33 3.19 -7.70
C HIS A 195 -9.50 2.80 -6.80
N ASN A 196 -10.42 3.75 -6.56
CA ASN A 196 -11.66 3.49 -5.83
C ASN A 196 -11.45 2.82 -4.45
N VAL A 197 -10.42 3.25 -3.71
CA VAL A 197 -10.09 2.71 -2.39
C VAL A 197 -10.70 3.60 -1.31
N THR A 198 -11.36 2.98 -0.34
CA THR A 198 -11.87 3.66 0.86
C THR A 198 -10.94 3.39 2.03
N ILE A 199 -10.42 4.44 2.68
CA ILE A 199 -9.61 4.33 3.90
C ILE A 199 -10.33 4.98 5.08
N ARG A 200 -10.45 4.24 6.17
CA ARG A 200 -10.98 4.70 7.47
C ARG A 200 -10.03 4.25 8.56
N SER A 201 -8.92 4.99 8.73
CA SER A 201 -7.80 4.57 9.58
C SER A 201 -7.42 5.67 10.57
N PHE A 202 -7.92 5.55 11.77
CA PHE A 202 -7.72 6.50 12.87
C PHE A 202 -7.70 5.76 14.23
N GLY A 203 -7.47 6.50 15.33
CA GLY A 203 -7.46 5.93 16.70
C GLY A 203 -6.07 5.59 17.22
N VAL A 204 -5.04 5.59 16.36
CA VAL A 204 -3.63 5.47 16.76
C VAL A 204 -2.79 6.54 16.04
N ALA A 205 -1.62 6.86 16.58
CA ALA A 205 -0.67 7.74 15.89
C ALA A 205 0.01 7.00 14.72
N HIS A 206 0.48 7.74 13.73
CA HIS A 206 1.18 7.23 12.54
C HIS A 206 0.31 6.27 11.69
N ASN A 207 -0.98 6.50 11.61
CA ASN A 207 -1.84 5.77 10.70
C ASN A 207 -2.19 6.62 9.48
N ASP A 208 -1.14 6.96 8.72
CA ASP A 208 -1.26 7.62 7.43
C ASP A 208 -2.18 6.81 6.50
N GLY A 209 -2.83 7.45 5.55
CA GLY A 209 -3.67 6.79 4.57
C GLY A 209 -2.85 6.06 3.51
N ILE A 210 -2.39 6.77 2.49
CA ILE A 210 -1.53 6.25 1.41
C ILE A 210 -0.15 6.89 1.51
N ASN A 211 0.89 6.07 1.57
CA ASN A 211 2.29 6.49 1.53
C ASN A 211 2.97 6.00 0.25
N ILE A 212 3.34 6.92 -0.63
CA ILE A 212 4.12 6.66 -1.83
C ILE A 212 5.58 7.03 -1.53
N ASP A 213 6.41 6.03 -1.35
CA ASP A 213 7.78 6.20 -0.86
C ASP A 213 8.80 5.76 -1.92
N GLY A 214 9.34 6.74 -2.66
CA GLY A 214 10.30 6.50 -3.72
C GLY A 214 9.73 5.66 -4.87
N CYS A 215 8.47 5.87 -5.27
CA CYS A 215 7.82 5.12 -6.34
C CYS A 215 7.81 5.88 -7.67
N GLN A 216 7.69 5.15 -8.77
CA GLN A 216 7.64 5.69 -10.12
C GLN A 216 6.46 5.13 -10.92
N HIS A 217 5.91 5.95 -11.83
CA HIS A 217 4.74 5.59 -12.66
C HIS A 217 3.54 5.22 -11.81
N VAL A 218 3.08 6.17 -10.97
CA VAL A 218 1.97 5.96 -10.03
C VAL A 218 0.72 6.67 -10.50
N ARG A 219 -0.42 5.99 -10.41
CA ARG A 219 -1.75 6.55 -10.71
C ARG A 219 -2.66 6.29 -9.52
N ILE A 220 -3.23 7.36 -8.96
CA ILE A 220 -4.14 7.28 -7.81
C ILE A 220 -5.40 8.06 -8.16
N SER A 221 -6.56 7.43 -8.07
CA SER A 221 -7.80 8.11 -8.40
C SER A 221 -9.02 7.59 -7.64
N ASN A 222 -10.00 8.48 -7.48
CA ASN A 222 -11.31 8.18 -6.91
C ASN A 222 -11.24 7.51 -5.52
N CYS A 223 -10.35 7.98 -4.64
CA CYS A 223 -10.22 7.44 -3.29
C CYS A 223 -10.81 8.39 -2.24
N ASP A 224 -11.44 7.80 -1.22
CA ASP A 224 -11.99 8.51 -0.07
C ASP A 224 -11.24 8.11 1.21
N ILE A 225 -10.46 9.04 1.76
CA ILE A 225 -9.52 8.79 2.84
C ILE A 225 -9.86 9.60 4.08
N VAL A 226 -10.07 8.90 5.20
CA VAL A 226 -10.09 9.47 6.54
C VAL A 226 -8.99 8.83 7.36
N SER A 227 -7.96 9.60 7.72
CA SER A 227 -6.78 9.12 8.44
C SER A 227 -6.54 9.87 9.75
N GLY A 228 -5.86 9.23 10.66
CA GLY A 228 -5.44 9.85 11.92
C GLY A 228 -4.11 10.59 11.83
N ASP A 229 -3.32 10.31 10.79
CA ASP A 229 -2.12 11.03 10.40
C ASP A 229 -2.30 11.53 8.95
N ASP A 230 -1.25 11.76 8.15
CA ASP A 230 -1.37 12.30 6.79
C ASP A 230 -2.27 11.44 5.89
N ALA A 231 -3.17 12.03 5.09
CA ALA A 231 -4.09 11.23 4.26
C ALA A 231 -3.39 10.69 3.02
N LEU A 232 -2.74 11.54 2.24
CA LEU A 232 -1.88 11.17 1.11
C LEU A 232 -0.49 11.74 1.33
N CYS A 233 0.51 10.90 1.42
CA CYS A 233 1.87 11.29 1.72
C CYS A 233 2.86 10.73 0.70
N PHE A 234 3.68 11.61 0.12
CA PHE A 234 4.83 11.25 -0.70
C PHE A 234 6.08 11.31 0.16
N LYS A 235 6.87 10.28 0.14
CA LYS A 235 8.11 10.15 0.91
C LYS A 235 9.26 9.72 0.01
N THR A 236 10.45 10.02 0.41
CA THR A 236 11.67 9.43 -0.15
C THR A 236 12.57 9.05 1.02
N THR A 237 12.22 7.93 1.64
CA THR A 237 12.89 7.42 2.83
C THR A 237 14.29 6.91 2.53
N ALA A 238 14.54 6.48 1.28
CA ALA A 238 15.85 6.09 0.79
C ALA A 238 16.34 7.05 -0.30
N SER A 239 17.65 7.32 -0.34
CA SER A 239 18.25 8.27 -1.27
C SER A 239 18.35 7.77 -2.73
N LYS A 240 18.13 6.47 -2.96
CA LYS A 240 18.39 5.85 -4.27
C LYS A 240 17.26 6.01 -5.28
N MET A 241 16.03 6.29 -4.84
CA MET A 241 14.86 6.35 -5.71
C MET A 241 13.91 7.45 -5.24
N GLY A 242 13.68 8.42 -6.10
CA GLY A 242 12.70 9.49 -5.90
C GLY A 242 11.28 9.09 -6.31
N CYS A 243 10.34 9.95 -5.97
CA CYS A 243 8.99 9.89 -6.52
C CYS A 243 8.97 10.57 -7.89
N ASP A 244 8.55 9.85 -8.94
CA ASP A 244 8.56 10.37 -10.31
C ASP A 244 7.38 9.84 -11.14
N ASP A 245 6.88 10.68 -12.05
CA ASP A 245 5.70 10.40 -12.90
C ASP A 245 4.50 9.91 -12.09
N ILE A 246 3.94 10.80 -11.28
CA ILE A 246 2.79 10.50 -10.43
C ILE A 246 1.60 11.38 -10.82
N ILE A 247 0.45 10.75 -11.01
CA ILE A 247 -0.83 11.44 -11.24
C ILE A 247 -1.81 11.04 -10.16
N VAL A 248 -2.39 12.07 -9.50
CA VAL A 248 -3.43 11.91 -8.49
C VAL A 248 -4.63 12.75 -8.90
N THR A 249 -5.81 12.15 -8.88
CA THR A 249 -7.06 12.88 -9.21
C THR A 249 -8.26 12.35 -8.43
N ASP A 250 -9.30 13.18 -8.31
CA ASP A 250 -10.60 12.78 -7.77
C ASP A 250 -10.53 12.22 -6.33
N MET A 251 -9.78 12.90 -5.47
CA MET A 251 -9.57 12.45 -4.09
C MET A 251 -10.46 13.22 -3.11
N LYS A 252 -10.97 12.51 -2.10
CA LYS A 252 -11.62 13.09 -0.93
C LYS A 252 -10.77 12.79 0.31
N LEU A 253 -10.21 13.84 0.94
CA LEU A 253 -9.15 13.70 1.94
C LEU A 253 -9.51 14.39 3.24
N LYS A 254 -9.60 13.63 4.33
CA LYS A 254 -9.70 14.11 5.70
C LYS A 254 -8.55 13.54 6.53
N SER A 255 -7.96 14.38 7.40
CA SER A 255 -6.80 13.99 8.18
C SER A 255 -6.72 14.75 9.50
N ASN A 256 -6.16 14.13 10.54
CA ASN A 256 -5.76 14.85 11.74
C ASN A 256 -4.43 15.60 11.55
N GLN A 257 -3.69 15.35 10.46
CA GLN A 257 -2.44 16.03 10.12
C GLN A 257 -2.57 16.79 8.79
N ALA A 258 -2.17 16.22 7.67
CA ALA A 258 -2.25 16.89 6.38
C ALA A 258 -3.09 16.09 5.37
N GLY A 259 -3.88 16.80 4.56
CA GLY A 259 -4.59 16.19 3.43
C GLY A 259 -3.62 15.62 2.41
N ILE A 260 -2.68 16.45 1.94
CA ILE A 260 -1.61 16.08 1.01
C ILE A 260 -0.27 16.52 1.60
N LYS A 261 0.73 15.63 1.57
CA LYS A 261 2.06 15.95 2.09
C LYS A 261 3.17 15.36 1.22
N MET A 262 4.22 16.12 0.96
CA MET A 262 5.52 15.67 0.50
C MET A 262 6.51 15.79 1.66
N GLY A 263 7.21 14.70 1.96
CA GLY A 263 8.07 14.59 3.15
C GLY A 263 7.26 14.09 4.38
N THR A 264 7.79 14.16 5.59
CA THR A 264 9.06 14.77 6.04
C THR A 264 10.29 14.07 5.46
N GLU A 265 10.25 12.72 5.27
CA GLU A 265 11.33 11.98 4.61
C GLU A 265 11.50 12.46 3.16
N SER A 266 12.59 13.15 2.91
CA SER A 266 12.88 13.80 1.64
C SER A 266 14.37 13.65 1.28
N MET A 267 14.81 12.37 1.13
CA MET A 267 16.21 12.01 0.81
C MET A 267 16.50 12.05 -0.69
N ALA A 268 15.48 11.81 -1.53
CA ALA A 268 15.57 11.88 -2.99
C ALA A 268 14.50 12.85 -3.53
N GLY A 269 14.49 13.08 -4.84
CA GLY A 269 13.61 14.06 -5.47
C GLY A 269 12.13 13.69 -5.49
N PHE A 270 11.30 14.73 -5.64
CA PHE A 270 9.88 14.64 -5.99
C PHE A 270 9.70 15.32 -7.34
N GLU A 271 9.47 14.55 -8.40
CA GLU A 271 9.49 15.05 -9.77
C GLU A 271 8.25 14.62 -10.56
N ASN A 272 7.83 15.48 -11.50
CA ASN A 272 6.75 15.17 -12.43
C ASN A 272 5.47 14.67 -11.74
N ILE A 273 5.02 15.38 -10.71
CA ILE A 273 3.85 15.03 -9.90
C ILE A 273 2.70 15.97 -10.22
N LYS A 274 1.56 15.40 -10.63
CA LYS A 274 0.31 16.14 -10.86
C LYS A 274 -0.76 15.69 -9.89
N ILE A 275 -1.36 16.66 -9.19
CA ILE A 275 -2.45 16.42 -8.25
C ILE A 275 -3.59 17.37 -8.61
N SER A 276 -4.77 16.83 -8.92
CA SER A 276 -5.90 17.64 -9.33
C SER A 276 -7.25 17.13 -8.86
N ASN A 277 -8.25 17.99 -8.88
CA ASN A 277 -9.63 17.68 -8.53
C ASN A 277 -9.76 16.94 -7.18
N CYS A 278 -9.16 17.52 -6.12
CA CYS A 278 -9.19 16.96 -4.78
C CYS A 278 -9.96 17.85 -3.82
N HIS A 279 -10.76 17.23 -2.96
CA HIS A 279 -11.45 17.88 -1.87
C HIS A 279 -10.76 17.53 -0.54
N ILE A 280 -10.18 18.52 0.12
CA ILE A 280 -9.53 18.40 1.43
C ILE A 280 -10.44 19.03 2.47
N TYR A 281 -10.81 18.28 3.50
CA TYR A 281 -11.76 18.80 4.48
C TYR A 281 -11.42 18.37 5.91
N ASP A 282 -11.82 19.18 6.89
CA ASP A 282 -11.66 18.92 8.33
C ASP A 282 -10.25 18.38 8.67
N THR A 283 -9.21 19.08 8.17
CA THR A 283 -7.83 18.77 8.52
C THR A 283 -7.38 19.62 9.71
N LYS A 284 -6.82 18.96 10.73
CA LYS A 284 -6.45 19.66 11.97
C LYS A 284 -5.14 20.43 11.88
N ASN A 285 -4.23 20.02 11.00
CA ASN A 285 -2.88 20.57 10.98
C ASN A 285 -2.45 21.13 9.61
N GLY A 286 -3.07 20.71 8.51
CA GLY A 286 -2.77 21.30 7.20
C GLY A 286 -3.51 20.68 6.04
N GLY A 287 -3.76 21.50 4.98
CA GLY A 287 -4.28 21.03 3.70
C GLY A 287 -3.16 20.39 2.88
N ILE A 288 -2.22 21.23 2.41
CA ILE A 288 -1.08 20.83 1.58
C ILE A 288 0.22 21.20 2.29
N LYS A 289 1.13 20.24 2.45
CA LYS A 289 2.45 20.44 3.03
C LYS A 289 3.55 19.94 2.10
N LEU A 290 4.43 20.85 1.64
CA LEU A 290 5.55 20.50 0.77
C LEU A 290 6.87 20.74 1.53
N PHE A 291 7.52 19.65 1.93
CA PHE A 291 8.73 19.71 2.73
C PHE A 291 9.92 19.08 1.99
N SER A 292 11.00 19.84 1.87
CA SER A 292 12.32 19.35 1.53
C SER A 292 13.26 19.68 2.69
N VAL A 293 13.57 18.67 3.50
CA VAL A 293 14.36 18.84 4.75
C VAL A 293 15.49 17.83 4.89
N ASP A 294 15.67 16.96 3.91
CA ASP A 294 16.77 15.98 3.86
C ASP A 294 17.57 16.09 2.55
N GLY A 295 17.39 17.18 1.79
CA GLY A 295 18.13 17.44 0.55
C GLY A 295 17.37 17.13 -0.75
N ALA A 296 16.10 16.74 -0.69
CA ALA A 296 15.31 16.51 -1.90
C ALA A 296 15.07 17.81 -2.68
N HIS A 297 15.00 17.69 -3.99
CA HIS A 297 14.44 18.75 -4.85
C HIS A 297 12.99 18.42 -5.21
N LEU A 298 12.21 19.48 -5.41
CA LEU A 298 10.85 19.40 -5.93
C LEU A 298 10.87 20.04 -7.33
N ARG A 299 10.50 19.28 -8.36
CA ARG A 299 10.52 19.70 -9.76
C ARG A 299 9.27 19.27 -10.50
N ASN A 300 8.70 20.16 -11.30
CA ASN A 300 7.49 19.87 -12.08
C ASN A 300 6.35 19.33 -11.21
N VAL A 301 6.09 19.97 -10.07
CA VAL A 301 4.98 19.64 -9.18
C VAL A 301 3.83 20.60 -9.51
N GLU A 302 2.73 20.05 -9.98
CA GLU A 302 1.51 20.77 -10.33
C GLU A 302 0.37 20.34 -9.41
N ILE A 303 -0.25 21.28 -8.73
CA ILE A 303 -1.41 21.05 -7.86
C ILE A 303 -2.49 22.04 -8.27
N SER A 304 -3.61 21.53 -8.78
CA SER A 304 -4.71 22.33 -9.32
C SER A 304 -6.08 21.83 -8.87
N ASP A 305 -7.09 22.66 -9.00
CA ASP A 305 -8.49 22.30 -8.74
C ASP A 305 -8.68 21.66 -7.34
N ILE A 306 -8.12 22.30 -6.32
CA ILE A 306 -8.23 21.86 -4.93
C ILE A 306 -9.28 22.69 -4.20
N THR A 307 -10.28 22.04 -3.66
CA THR A 307 -11.22 22.64 -2.70
C THR A 307 -10.83 22.29 -1.27
N MET A 308 -10.96 23.27 -0.37
CA MET A 308 -10.62 23.08 1.05
C MET A 308 -11.73 23.63 1.95
N ASP A 309 -12.24 22.77 2.84
CA ASP A 309 -13.25 23.14 3.83
C ASP A 309 -12.75 22.79 5.25
N GLU A 310 -12.85 23.73 6.19
CA GLU A 310 -12.42 23.56 7.58
C GLU A 310 -10.95 23.10 7.72
N VAL A 311 -10.08 23.71 6.90
CA VAL A 311 -8.64 23.43 6.90
C VAL A 311 -7.89 24.53 7.66
N ARG A 312 -7.27 24.17 8.79
CA ARG A 312 -6.62 25.13 9.69
C ARG A 312 -5.45 25.89 9.04
N THR A 313 -4.60 25.18 8.28
CA THR A 313 -3.45 25.74 7.55
C THR A 313 -3.53 25.26 6.11
N PRO A 314 -4.08 26.04 5.18
CA PRO A 314 -4.29 25.58 3.82
C PRO A 314 -3.02 25.07 3.14
N MET A 315 -1.93 25.83 3.24
CA MET A 315 -0.67 25.49 2.58
C MET A 315 0.53 25.79 3.49
N LEU A 316 1.51 24.89 3.51
CA LEU A 316 2.77 25.05 4.23
C LEU A 316 3.95 24.53 3.40
N PHE A 317 4.90 25.41 3.10
CA PHE A 317 6.15 25.06 2.41
C PHE A 317 7.30 25.12 3.41
N ARG A 318 8.17 24.13 3.39
CA ARG A 318 9.35 24.11 4.23
C ARG A 318 10.58 23.61 3.47
N LEU A 319 11.55 24.49 3.31
CA LEU A 319 12.90 24.15 2.86
C LEU A 319 13.84 24.29 4.06
N GLY A 320 14.71 23.32 4.27
CA GLY A 320 15.64 23.36 5.38
C GLY A 320 16.37 22.04 5.61
N ALA A 321 16.95 21.87 6.77
CA ALA A 321 17.61 20.65 7.20
C ALA A 321 16.99 20.11 8.48
N ARG A 322 16.87 18.79 8.60
CA ARG A 322 16.55 18.19 9.90
C ARG A 322 17.75 18.34 10.81
N LEU A 323 17.50 18.83 12.03
CA LEU A 323 18.55 18.93 13.05
C LEU A 323 18.88 17.57 13.66
N SER A 324 17.90 16.65 13.71
CA SER A 324 18.08 15.29 14.20
C SER A 324 18.56 14.37 13.09
N VAL A 325 19.70 13.73 13.32
CA VAL A 325 20.34 12.83 12.36
C VAL A 325 20.11 11.38 12.81
N PHE A 326 19.04 10.77 12.35
CA PHE A 326 18.80 9.34 12.59
C PHE A 326 19.46 8.45 11.55
N ARG A 327 19.92 9.02 10.41
CA ARG A 327 20.52 8.31 9.29
C ARG A 327 21.99 8.62 9.18
N LYS A 328 22.75 7.67 8.67
CA LYS A 328 24.18 7.87 8.38
C LYS A 328 24.36 9.04 7.43
N LYS A 329 25.41 9.81 7.64
CA LYS A 329 25.76 11.01 6.86
C LYS A 329 25.87 10.74 5.35
N GLU A 330 26.28 9.52 5.02
CA GLU A 330 26.46 9.01 3.66
C GLU A 330 25.12 8.81 2.87
N ASP A 331 24.01 8.70 3.58
CA ASP A 331 22.68 8.51 2.97
C ASP A 331 21.98 9.83 2.64
N ARG A 332 22.61 10.98 2.92
CA ARG A 332 22.03 12.30 2.67
C ARG A 332 22.54 12.89 1.37
N GLN A 333 21.64 13.34 0.52
CA GLN A 333 22.01 14.28 -0.53
C GLN A 333 22.28 15.64 0.12
N GLN A 334 23.37 16.28 -0.26
CA GLN A 334 23.59 17.68 0.12
C GLN A 334 22.59 18.55 -0.66
N PRO A 335 21.98 19.59 -0.07
CA PRO A 335 21.08 20.49 -0.76
C PRO A 335 21.76 21.25 -1.90
#